data_32395a9317bb9599994ec533560c75f3
#
_entry.id   32395a9317bb9599994ec533560c75f3
#
_cell.length_a   1.000
_cell.length_b   1.000
_cell.length_c   1.000
_cell.angle_alpha   90.00
_cell.angle_beta   90.00
_cell.angle_gamma   90.00
#
_symmetry.space_group_name_H-M   'P 1'
#
loop_
_entity.id
_entity.type
_entity.pdbx_description
1 polymer ?
#
loop_
_entity_poly.entity_id
_entity_poly.type
_entity_poly.pdbx_seq_one_letter_code
_entity_poly.pdbx_strand_id
1 'polypeptide(L)'
;GALTAVMVRPVDTAVEFGELLGDKRYGTCIIGPGAGVGERTCDLVHTALGAQRHLVLDADALTSFAARPERLFESIKSSGDKAVVLTPHEGEFPRLFSDLSNKFPGRSKLERVRTAAERCGAVVLLKGPDTTIAAPDGRATIAANAPPWLATAGAGDVLSGIIAGLLAQGVPAFEAASIGVWMHGEAAREAGPGLIAEDLTETLPAVHRRIYDALGVEY
;
A
#
# COMPACT_ATOMS: atom_id res chain seq x y z
N GLY A 1 15.66 9.50 16.16
CA GLY A 1 15.47 8.33 17.00
C GLY A 1 16.43 7.22 16.61
N ALA A 2 16.86 6.39 17.55
CA ALA A 2 17.72 5.26 17.24
C ALA A 2 16.86 4.12 16.65
N LEU A 3 17.15 3.70 15.41
CA LEU A 3 16.57 2.50 14.81
C LEU A 3 17.28 1.28 15.44
N THR A 4 16.58 0.45 16.21
CA THR A 4 17.18 -0.65 16.95
C THR A 4 17.12 -2.00 16.20
N ALA A 5 16.17 -2.17 15.31
CA ALA A 5 15.92 -3.44 14.60
C ALA A 5 15.82 -3.27 13.06
N VAL A 6 16.10 -2.08 12.52
CA VAL A 6 16.01 -1.78 11.11
C VAL A 6 17.41 -1.57 10.53
N MET A 7 17.76 -2.35 9.51
CA MET A 7 19.00 -2.18 8.76
C MET A 7 18.85 -1.02 7.78
N VAL A 8 19.74 -0.03 7.90
CA VAL A 8 19.79 1.12 6.99
C VAL A 8 20.91 0.92 5.98
N ARG A 9 20.57 1.02 4.70
CA ARG A 9 21.56 1.02 3.60
C ARG A 9 21.35 2.27 2.76
N PRO A 10 22.36 3.14 2.61
CA PRO A 10 22.31 4.25 1.68
C PRO A 10 22.18 3.72 0.24
N VAL A 11 21.28 4.32 -0.53
CA VAL A 11 21.08 4.05 -1.96
C VAL A 11 20.85 5.40 -2.63
N ASP A 12 21.81 5.85 -3.41
CA ASP A 12 21.79 7.18 -4.02
C ASP A 12 21.21 7.16 -5.42
N THR A 13 21.29 6.02 -6.12
CA THR A 13 20.87 5.89 -7.51
C THR A 13 19.93 4.69 -7.73
N ALA A 14 19.14 4.74 -8.82
CA ALA A 14 18.33 3.61 -9.25
C ALA A 14 19.16 2.38 -9.65
N VAL A 15 20.41 2.58 -10.10
CA VAL A 15 21.34 1.49 -10.42
C VAL A 15 21.74 0.74 -9.16
N GLU A 16 22.20 1.45 -8.13
CA GLU A 16 22.53 0.85 -6.82
C GLU A 16 21.31 0.16 -6.19
N PHE A 17 20.13 0.74 -6.36
CA PHE A 17 18.89 0.10 -5.93
C PHE A 17 18.65 -1.21 -6.68
N GLY A 18 18.85 -1.23 -7.99
CA GLY A 18 18.74 -2.43 -8.79
C GLY A 18 19.74 -3.53 -8.37
N GLU A 19 20.98 -3.15 -8.06
CA GLU A 19 22.00 -4.06 -7.53
C GLU A 19 21.58 -4.66 -6.18
N LEU A 20 21.03 -3.83 -5.28
CA LEU A 20 20.48 -4.29 -4.01
C LEU A 20 19.36 -5.30 -4.23
N LEU A 21 18.45 -5.01 -5.16
CA LEU A 21 17.34 -5.89 -5.52
C LEU A 21 17.78 -7.16 -6.27
N GLY A 22 19.02 -7.28 -6.70
CA GLY A 22 19.61 -8.53 -7.18
C GLY A 22 19.56 -9.64 -6.13
N ASP A 23 19.58 -9.31 -4.84
CA ASP A 23 19.36 -10.24 -3.75
C ASP A 23 17.87 -10.59 -3.63
N LYS A 24 17.54 -11.86 -3.90
CA LYS A 24 16.14 -12.36 -3.87
C LYS A 24 15.47 -12.29 -2.49
N ARG A 25 16.23 -12.09 -1.41
CA ARG A 25 15.68 -11.89 -0.06
C ARG A 25 14.88 -10.58 0.04
N TYR A 26 15.17 -9.59 -0.80
CA TYR A 26 14.36 -8.37 -0.93
C TYR A 26 13.19 -8.61 -1.89
N GLY A 27 12.24 -9.46 -1.50
CA GLY A 27 11.10 -9.87 -2.34
C GLY A 27 10.01 -8.81 -2.48
N THR A 28 9.89 -7.89 -1.51
CA THR A 28 8.83 -6.88 -1.44
C THR A 28 9.43 -5.51 -1.11
N CYS A 29 8.91 -4.46 -1.74
CA CYS A 29 9.33 -3.09 -1.50
C CYS A 29 8.12 -2.19 -1.22
N ILE A 30 8.32 -1.20 -0.36
CA ILE A 30 7.45 -0.03 -0.23
C ILE A 30 8.21 1.14 -0.84
N ILE A 31 7.57 1.87 -1.75
CA ILE A 31 8.15 3.07 -2.36
C ILE A 31 7.15 4.21 -2.24
N GLY A 32 7.62 5.34 -1.75
CA GLY A 32 6.82 6.55 -1.71
C GLY A 32 6.94 7.35 -0.43
N PRO A 33 6.65 6.81 0.76
CA PRO A 33 6.78 7.57 1.99
C PRO A 33 8.18 8.18 2.13
N GLY A 34 8.27 9.53 2.10
CA GLY A 34 9.52 10.26 2.22
C GLY A 34 10.53 10.11 1.06
N ALA A 35 10.13 9.51 -0.07
CA ALA A 35 11.03 9.29 -1.21
C ALA A 35 11.35 10.58 -2.00
N GLY A 36 10.50 11.59 -1.85
CA GLY A 36 10.51 12.80 -2.67
C GLY A 36 9.77 12.61 -4.00
N VAL A 37 9.10 13.68 -4.43
CA VAL A 37 8.36 13.68 -5.70
C VAL A 37 9.30 13.98 -6.86
N GLY A 38 9.26 13.18 -7.92
CA GLY A 38 10.03 13.43 -9.15
C GLY A 38 10.53 12.19 -9.87
N GLU A 39 11.32 12.40 -10.91
CA GLU A 39 11.83 11.32 -11.79
C GLU A 39 12.67 10.28 -11.02
N ARG A 40 13.45 10.69 -10.01
CA ARG A 40 14.19 9.74 -9.18
C ARG A 40 13.29 8.67 -8.57
N THR A 41 12.15 9.08 -8.03
CA THR A 41 11.16 8.14 -7.44
C THR A 41 10.51 7.28 -8.52
N CYS A 42 10.23 7.84 -9.71
CA CYS A 42 9.77 7.05 -10.85
C CYS A 42 10.80 5.99 -11.25
N ASP A 43 12.09 6.33 -11.29
CA ASP A 43 13.15 5.40 -11.62
C ASP A 43 13.28 4.26 -10.60
N LEU A 44 13.13 4.55 -9.30
CA LEU A 44 13.10 3.51 -8.27
C LEU A 44 11.92 2.54 -8.47
N VAL A 45 10.73 3.07 -8.78
CA VAL A 45 9.54 2.24 -9.07
C VAL A 45 9.78 1.35 -10.29
N HIS A 46 10.28 1.93 -11.40
CA HIS A 46 10.59 1.16 -12.62
C HIS A 46 11.64 0.09 -12.37
N THR A 47 12.69 0.41 -11.59
CA THR A 47 13.74 -0.54 -11.21
C THR A 47 13.17 -1.71 -10.42
N ALA A 48 12.31 -1.46 -9.43
CA ALA A 48 11.70 -2.51 -8.63
C ALA A 48 10.73 -3.39 -9.43
N LEU A 49 9.94 -2.80 -10.35
CA LEU A 49 9.09 -3.54 -11.27
C LEU A 49 9.94 -4.42 -12.22
N GLY A 50 11.01 -3.86 -12.79
CA GLY A 50 11.96 -4.59 -13.65
C GLY A 50 12.67 -5.74 -12.92
N ALA A 51 12.98 -5.56 -11.64
CA ALA A 51 13.53 -6.60 -10.77
C ALA A 51 12.48 -7.64 -10.32
N GLN A 52 11.24 -7.50 -10.77
CA GLN A 52 10.12 -8.37 -10.42
C GLN A 52 9.92 -8.50 -8.90
N ARG A 53 9.78 -7.37 -8.21
CA ARG A 53 9.46 -7.32 -6.78
C ARG A 53 7.97 -7.05 -6.56
N HIS A 54 7.43 -7.57 -5.45
CA HIS A 54 6.12 -7.13 -4.98
C HIS A 54 6.23 -5.69 -4.49
N LEU A 55 5.24 -4.84 -4.81
CA LEU A 55 5.30 -3.41 -4.51
C LEU A 55 4.06 -2.92 -3.77
N VAL A 56 4.29 -2.08 -2.77
CA VAL A 56 3.30 -1.15 -2.24
C VAL A 56 3.75 0.25 -2.63
N LEU A 57 2.91 0.97 -3.38
CA LEU A 57 3.17 2.34 -3.84
C LEU A 57 2.24 3.30 -3.13
N ASP A 58 2.81 4.25 -2.39
CA ASP A 58 2.08 5.24 -1.59
C ASP A 58 2.65 6.64 -1.78
N ALA A 59 1.97 7.65 -1.32
CA ALA A 59 2.45 9.03 -1.15
C ALA A 59 3.22 9.59 -2.37
N ASP A 60 4.52 9.87 -2.19
CA ASP A 60 5.36 10.49 -3.22
C ASP A 60 5.50 9.64 -4.48
N ALA A 61 5.43 8.30 -4.39
CA ALA A 61 5.43 7.44 -5.56
C ALA A 61 4.20 7.72 -6.43
N LEU A 62 3.01 7.77 -5.86
CA LEU A 62 1.78 8.06 -6.59
C LEU A 62 1.80 9.48 -7.19
N THR A 63 2.30 10.44 -6.43
CA THR A 63 2.42 11.84 -6.85
C THR A 63 3.42 12.01 -7.99
N SER A 64 4.52 11.25 -8.00
CA SER A 64 5.55 11.33 -9.03
C SER A 64 5.05 10.95 -10.42
N PHE A 65 4.04 10.09 -10.51
CA PHE A 65 3.42 9.70 -11.77
C PHE A 65 2.22 10.56 -12.17
N ALA A 66 1.85 11.60 -11.39
CA ALA A 66 0.65 12.40 -11.63
C ALA A 66 0.58 13.05 -13.03
N ALA A 67 1.74 13.44 -13.59
CA ALA A 67 1.80 14.06 -14.92
C ALA A 67 1.64 13.04 -16.06
N ARG A 68 1.99 11.79 -15.85
CA ARG A 68 1.99 10.71 -16.86
C ARG A 68 1.66 9.36 -16.19
N PRO A 69 0.43 9.16 -15.69
CA PRO A 69 0.05 7.95 -14.96
C PRO A 69 0.13 6.67 -15.83
N GLU A 70 -0.04 6.82 -17.16
CA GLU A 70 0.04 5.70 -18.12
C GLU A 70 1.41 5.01 -18.07
N ARG A 71 2.50 5.76 -17.85
CA ARG A 71 3.85 5.17 -17.68
C ARG A 71 3.90 4.16 -16.54
N LEU A 72 3.25 4.47 -15.42
CA LEU A 72 3.15 3.55 -14.29
C LEU A 72 2.30 2.33 -14.67
N PHE A 73 1.14 2.56 -15.27
CA PHE A 73 0.20 1.47 -15.61
C PHE A 73 0.79 0.49 -16.62
N GLU A 74 1.48 0.99 -17.64
CA GLU A 74 2.20 0.16 -18.62
C GLU A 74 3.32 -0.67 -17.95
N SER A 75 4.09 -0.05 -17.07
CA SER A 75 5.16 -0.74 -16.34
C SER A 75 4.61 -1.82 -15.41
N ILE A 76 3.49 -1.57 -14.72
CA ILE A 76 2.82 -2.58 -13.89
C ILE A 76 2.36 -3.76 -14.76
N LYS A 77 1.67 -3.50 -15.86
CA LYS A 77 1.16 -4.55 -16.75
C LYS A 77 2.27 -5.39 -17.39
N SER A 78 3.45 -4.80 -17.60
CA SER A 78 4.61 -5.49 -18.17
C SER A 78 5.49 -6.19 -17.12
N SER A 79 5.28 -5.98 -15.82
CA SER A 79 6.12 -6.56 -14.76
C SER A 79 5.82 -8.04 -14.44
N GLY A 80 4.92 -8.70 -15.16
CA GLY A 80 4.54 -10.10 -14.95
C GLY A 80 3.61 -10.28 -13.73
N ASP A 81 3.71 -11.44 -13.06
CA ASP A 81 2.76 -11.86 -12.01
C ASP A 81 3.06 -11.27 -10.62
N LYS A 82 3.85 -10.20 -10.53
CA LYS A 82 4.17 -9.62 -9.24
C LYS A 82 3.04 -8.75 -8.70
N ALA A 83 2.80 -8.90 -7.41
CA ALA A 83 1.78 -8.13 -6.73
C ALA A 83 2.17 -6.65 -6.66
N VAL A 84 1.28 -5.77 -7.11
CA VAL A 84 1.39 -4.33 -6.95
C VAL A 84 0.12 -3.81 -6.27
N VAL A 85 0.29 -3.04 -5.20
CA VAL A 85 -0.78 -2.39 -4.47
C VAL A 85 -0.56 -0.89 -4.46
N LEU A 86 -1.52 -0.13 -4.94
CA LEU A 86 -1.56 1.33 -4.87
C LEU A 86 -2.44 1.75 -3.69
N THR A 87 -1.98 2.66 -2.83
CA THR A 87 -2.67 3.04 -1.59
C THR A 87 -3.05 4.52 -1.52
N PRO A 88 -3.67 5.12 -2.56
CA PRO A 88 -4.03 6.54 -2.54
C PRO A 88 -5.08 6.87 -1.47
N HIS A 89 -5.00 8.06 -0.89
CA HIS A 89 -6.15 8.71 -0.24
C HIS A 89 -6.96 9.51 -1.27
N GLU A 90 -8.14 10.05 -0.88
CA GLU A 90 -9.03 10.82 -1.78
C GLU A 90 -8.35 12.05 -2.43
N GLY A 91 -7.30 12.60 -1.84
CA GLY A 91 -6.54 13.71 -2.41
C GLY A 91 -5.48 13.27 -3.44
N GLU A 92 -4.99 12.02 -3.35
CA GLU A 92 -4.00 11.44 -4.27
C GLU A 92 -4.65 10.72 -5.45
N PHE A 93 -5.78 10.06 -5.22
CA PHE A 93 -6.47 9.28 -6.22
C PHE A 93 -6.71 10.04 -7.54
N PRO A 94 -7.19 11.31 -7.54
CA PRO A 94 -7.39 12.07 -8.78
C PRO A 94 -6.09 12.40 -9.54
N ARG A 95 -4.94 12.30 -8.91
CA ARG A 95 -3.65 12.55 -9.58
C ARG A 95 -3.34 11.46 -10.61
N LEU A 96 -3.73 10.21 -10.33
CA LEU A 96 -3.57 9.09 -11.24
C LEU A 96 -4.84 8.80 -12.07
N PHE A 97 -6.01 9.12 -11.52
CA PHE A 97 -7.32 8.78 -12.06
C PHE A 97 -8.23 10.02 -12.07
N SER A 98 -7.84 11.05 -12.81
CA SER A 98 -8.51 12.36 -12.78
C SER A 98 -9.97 12.30 -13.19
N ASP A 99 -10.32 11.48 -14.19
CA ASP A 99 -11.68 11.25 -14.69
C ASP A 99 -12.55 10.38 -13.76
N LEU A 100 -11.93 9.73 -12.78
CA LEU A 100 -12.61 8.93 -11.74
C LEU A 100 -12.69 9.68 -10.39
N SER A 101 -12.41 10.98 -10.37
CA SER A 101 -12.46 11.76 -9.14
C SER A 101 -13.91 11.89 -8.65
N ASN A 102 -14.08 12.14 -7.35
CA ASN A 102 -15.39 12.38 -6.72
C ASN A 102 -16.07 13.68 -7.22
N LYS A 103 -15.36 14.52 -7.96
CA LYS A 103 -15.90 15.73 -8.60
C LYS A 103 -16.82 15.42 -9.78
N PHE A 104 -16.77 14.21 -10.33
CA PHE A 104 -17.63 13.79 -11.41
C PHE A 104 -18.79 12.96 -10.87
N PRO A 105 -20.03 13.47 -10.87
CA PRO A 105 -21.19 12.75 -10.35
C PRO A 105 -21.51 11.52 -11.20
N GLY A 106 -22.02 10.47 -10.55
CA GLY A 106 -22.57 9.30 -11.22
C GLY A 106 -21.86 7.97 -10.98
N ARG A 107 -20.72 7.96 -10.27
CA ARG A 107 -20.04 6.71 -9.87
C ARG A 107 -19.86 6.63 -8.37
N SER A 108 -20.20 5.49 -7.78
CA SER A 108 -19.89 5.18 -6.39
C SER A 108 -18.37 5.06 -6.17
N LYS A 109 -17.91 5.17 -4.92
CA LYS A 109 -16.50 4.93 -4.58
C LYS A 109 -16.04 3.55 -5.04
N LEU A 110 -16.89 2.53 -4.87
CA LEU A 110 -16.62 1.16 -5.32
C LEU A 110 -16.39 1.06 -6.83
N GLU A 111 -17.26 1.70 -7.64
CA GLU A 111 -17.12 1.70 -9.10
C GLU A 111 -15.84 2.42 -9.54
N ARG A 112 -15.51 3.55 -8.91
CA ARG A 112 -14.26 4.29 -9.17
C ARG A 112 -13.04 3.42 -8.93
N VAL A 113 -12.98 2.74 -7.79
CA VAL A 113 -11.83 1.91 -7.40
C VAL A 113 -11.71 0.67 -8.29
N ARG A 114 -12.82 0.01 -8.65
CA ARG A 114 -12.83 -1.10 -9.62
C ARG A 114 -12.29 -0.68 -10.98
N THR A 115 -12.79 0.43 -11.51
CA THR A 115 -12.33 0.95 -12.80
C THR A 115 -10.83 1.33 -12.75
N ALA A 116 -10.38 1.88 -11.64
CA ALA A 116 -8.97 2.22 -11.44
C ALA A 116 -8.08 0.97 -11.41
N ALA A 117 -8.49 -0.07 -10.68
CA ALA A 117 -7.75 -1.34 -10.58
C ALA A 117 -7.64 -2.05 -11.95
N GLU A 118 -8.73 -2.15 -12.68
CA GLU A 118 -8.75 -2.69 -14.04
C GLU A 118 -7.81 -1.90 -14.97
N ARG A 119 -7.89 -0.57 -14.92
CA ARG A 119 -7.10 0.34 -15.77
C ARG A 119 -5.60 0.19 -15.52
N CYS A 120 -5.18 0.20 -14.25
CA CYS A 120 -3.75 0.16 -13.92
C CYS A 120 -3.16 -1.25 -13.85
N GLY A 121 -3.97 -2.30 -13.76
CA GLY A 121 -3.51 -3.68 -13.62
C GLY A 121 -2.97 -4.03 -12.23
N ALA A 122 -3.31 -3.22 -11.21
CA ALA A 122 -2.87 -3.41 -9.82
C ALA A 122 -4.05 -3.40 -8.85
N VAL A 123 -3.84 -3.91 -7.65
CA VAL A 123 -4.80 -3.69 -6.56
C VAL A 123 -4.78 -2.21 -6.18
N VAL A 124 -5.95 -1.59 -6.13
CA VAL A 124 -6.12 -0.20 -5.70
C VAL A 124 -6.88 -0.17 -4.38
N LEU A 125 -6.29 0.48 -3.40
CA LEU A 125 -6.84 0.71 -2.07
C LEU A 125 -7.07 2.21 -1.90
N LEU A 126 -8.31 2.66 -1.94
CA LEU A 126 -8.68 4.06 -1.73
C LEU A 126 -8.98 4.30 -0.26
N LYS A 127 -8.02 4.92 0.43
CA LYS A 127 -8.10 5.21 1.88
C LYS A 127 -9.27 6.13 2.22
N GLY A 128 -9.88 5.89 3.38
CA GLY A 128 -10.98 6.70 3.93
C GLY A 128 -11.68 6.00 5.09
N PRO A 129 -12.72 6.60 5.66
CA PRO A 129 -13.53 5.95 6.73
C PRO A 129 -14.13 4.61 6.29
N ASP A 130 -14.44 4.49 5.00
CA ASP A 130 -14.90 3.32 4.27
C ASP A 130 -13.82 2.92 3.25
N THR A 131 -12.64 2.50 3.71
CA THR A 131 -11.54 2.12 2.80
C THR A 131 -12.02 1.06 1.82
N THR A 132 -11.95 1.39 0.53
CA THR A 132 -12.41 0.51 -0.56
C THR A 132 -11.21 -0.07 -1.28
N ILE A 133 -11.19 -1.39 -1.46
CA ILE A 133 -10.13 -2.14 -2.13
C ILE A 133 -10.73 -2.85 -3.34
N ALA A 134 -10.05 -2.80 -4.49
CA ALA A 134 -10.42 -3.59 -5.66
C ALA A 134 -9.20 -4.19 -6.35
N ALA A 135 -9.38 -5.36 -6.93
CA ALA A 135 -8.42 -6.05 -7.77
C ALA A 135 -8.76 -5.88 -9.27
N PRO A 136 -7.78 -6.08 -10.17
CA PRO A 136 -8.00 -5.99 -11.62
C PRO A 136 -9.03 -7.00 -12.15
N ASP A 137 -9.23 -8.12 -11.45
CA ASP A 137 -10.22 -9.16 -11.79
C ASP A 137 -11.67 -8.82 -11.40
N GLY A 138 -11.88 -7.62 -10.82
CA GLY A 138 -13.20 -7.12 -10.42
C GLY A 138 -13.61 -7.46 -9.00
N ARG A 139 -12.86 -8.32 -8.26
CA ARG A 139 -13.09 -8.51 -6.82
C ARG A 139 -12.93 -7.19 -6.08
N ALA A 140 -13.78 -6.96 -5.08
CA ALA A 140 -13.67 -5.77 -4.26
C ALA A 140 -14.19 -6.01 -2.85
N THR A 141 -13.70 -5.24 -1.90
CA THR A 141 -14.16 -5.21 -0.52
C THR A 141 -14.17 -3.80 0.04
N ILE A 142 -14.96 -3.58 1.07
CA ILE A 142 -15.05 -2.31 1.79
C ILE A 142 -14.80 -2.62 3.26
N ALA A 143 -13.82 -1.96 3.85
CA ALA A 143 -13.53 -2.04 5.28
C ALA A 143 -14.00 -0.76 5.96
N ALA A 144 -14.88 -0.91 6.95
CA ALA A 144 -15.48 0.20 7.71
C ALA A 144 -15.18 0.08 9.22
N ASN A 145 -14.11 -0.67 9.58
CA ASN A 145 -13.73 -0.87 10.98
C ASN A 145 -12.74 0.18 11.51
N ALA A 146 -12.31 1.12 10.67
CA ALA A 146 -11.39 2.18 11.07
C ALA A 146 -12.09 3.18 12.02
N PRO A 147 -11.60 3.36 13.25
CA PRO A 147 -12.14 4.37 14.15
C PRO A 147 -11.66 5.78 13.73
N PRO A 148 -12.39 6.86 14.11
CA PRO A 148 -12.04 8.22 13.69
C PRO A 148 -10.63 8.67 14.09
N TRP A 149 -10.12 8.21 15.22
CA TRP A 149 -8.78 8.56 15.72
C TRP A 149 -7.64 7.91 14.94
N LEU A 150 -7.92 6.98 14.01
CA LEU A 150 -6.94 6.47 13.07
C LEU A 150 -6.51 7.53 12.02
N ALA A 151 -7.22 8.64 11.91
CA ALA A 151 -6.86 9.75 11.04
C ALA A 151 -5.70 10.59 11.62
N THR A 152 -4.58 9.95 11.91
CA THR A 152 -3.34 10.57 12.41
C THR A 152 -2.23 10.52 11.37
N ALA A 153 -1.26 11.44 11.47
CA ALA A 153 -0.11 11.46 10.58
C ALA A 153 0.73 10.17 10.73
N GLY A 154 1.22 9.62 9.62
CA GLY A 154 2.02 8.40 9.61
C GLY A 154 1.21 7.09 9.64
N ALA A 155 -0.09 7.12 9.94
CA ALA A 155 -0.93 5.90 9.95
C ALA A 155 -0.97 5.21 8.57
N GLY A 156 -0.91 5.98 7.47
CA GLY A 156 -0.81 5.44 6.11
C GLY A 156 0.48 4.64 5.87
N ASP A 157 1.61 5.12 6.40
CA ASP A 157 2.90 4.47 6.26
C ASP A 157 2.90 3.11 7.00
N VAL A 158 2.28 3.06 8.19
CA VAL A 158 2.08 1.81 8.94
C VAL A 158 1.21 0.83 8.15
N LEU A 159 0.11 1.30 7.54
CA LEU A 159 -0.73 0.47 6.68
C LEU A 159 0.07 -0.13 5.52
N SER A 160 0.86 0.70 4.84
CA SER A 160 1.74 0.24 3.75
C SER A 160 2.74 -0.81 4.23
N GLY A 161 3.27 -0.66 5.46
CA GLY A 161 4.12 -1.65 6.12
C GLY A 161 3.42 -2.98 6.38
N ILE A 162 2.21 -2.96 6.92
CA ILE A 162 1.40 -4.17 7.18
C ILE A 162 1.14 -4.92 5.87
N ILE A 163 0.70 -4.21 4.82
CA ILE A 163 0.42 -4.82 3.50
C ILE A 163 1.69 -5.44 2.92
N ALA A 164 2.81 -4.72 2.94
CA ALA A 164 4.08 -5.23 2.44
C ALA A 164 4.58 -6.45 3.21
N GLY A 165 4.38 -6.48 4.52
CA GLY A 165 4.70 -7.64 5.36
C GLY A 165 3.88 -8.88 4.98
N LEU A 166 2.59 -8.73 4.67
CA LEU A 166 1.73 -9.81 4.18
C LEU A 166 2.15 -10.29 2.78
N LEU A 167 2.46 -9.37 1.86
CA LEU A 167 3.00 -9.70 0.54
C LEU A 167 4.32 -10.47 0.64
N ALA A 168 5.21 -10.07 1.56
CA ALA A 168 6.50 -10.74 1.78
C ALA A 168 6.34 -12.19 2.29
N GLN A 169 5.21 -12.50 2.92
CA GLN A 169 4.84 -13.84 3.37
C GLN A 169 4.09 -14.65 2.30
N GLY A 170 3.95 -14.11 1.09
CA GLY A 170 3.29 -14.80 -0.03
C GLY A 170 1.77 -14.67 -0.05
N VAL A 171 1.17 -13.79 0.77
CA VAL A 171 -0.26 -13.51 0.70
C VAL A 171 -0.56 -12.79 -0.63
N PRO A 172 -1.55 -13.23 -1.42
CA PRO A 172 -1.89 -12.57 -2.68
C PRO A 172 -2.32 -11.11 -2.47
N ALA A 173 -2.11 -10.26 -3.48
CA ALA A 173 -2.22 -8.80 -3.35
C ALA A 173 -3.57 -8.30 -2.81
N PHE A 174 -4.68 -8.85 -3.33
CA PHE A 174 -6.02 -8.43 -2.90
C PHE A 174 -6.29 -8.80 -1.45
N GLU A 175 -5.92 -10.01 -1.06
CA GLU A 175 -6.03 -10.52 0.29
C GLU A 175 -5.10 -9.75 1.24
N ALA A 176 -3.85 -9.50 0.84
CA ALA A 176 -2.89 -8.72 1.62
C ALA A 176 -3.39 -7.29 1.90
N ALA A 177 -3.95 -6.62 0.89
CA ALA A 177 -4.54 -5.31 1.04
C ALA A 177 -5.78 -5.34 1.97
N SER A 178 -6.66 -6.34 1.79
CA SER A 178 -7.90 -6.46 2.56
C SER A 178 -7.64 -6.79 4.03
N ILE A 179 -6.77 -7.77 4.29
CA ILE A 179 -6.35 -8.16 5.64
C ILE A 179 -5.60 -6.99 6.30
N GLY A 180 -4.68 -6.36 5.57
CA GLY A 180 -3.89 -5.25 6.07
C GLY A 180 -4.74 -4.08 6.54
N VAL A 181 -5.76 -3.69 5.77
CA VAL A 181 -6.71 -2.63 6.18
C VAL A 181 -7.50 -3.04 7.43
N TRP A 182 -7.98 -4.27 7.47
CA TRP A 182 -8.73 -4.76 8.63
C TRP A 182 -7.85 -4.78 9.89
N MET A 183 -6.63 -5.32 9.80
CA MET A 183 -5.69 -5.35 10.91
C MET A 183 -5.32 -3.94 11.40
N HIS A 184 -5.13 -3.02 10.49
CA HIS A 184 -4.83 -1.62 10.79
C HIS A 184 -5.97 -0.94 11.58
N GLY A 185 -7.23 -1.19 11.19
CA GLY A 185 -8.41 -0.73 11.93
C GLY A 185 -8.51 -1.37 13.32
N GLU A 186 -8.24 -2.68 13.44
CA GLU A 186 -8.26 -3.37 14.73
C GLU A 186 -7.11 -2.93 15.66
N ALA A 187 -5.93 -2.66 15.09
CA ALA A 187 -4.81 -2.10 15.85
C ALA A 187 -5.17 -0.72 16.43
N ALA A 188 -5.82 0.12 15.64
CA ALA A 188 -6.28 1.42 16.12
C ALA A 188 -7.38 1.33 17.18
N ARG A 189 -8.26 0.34 17.12
CA ARG A 189 -9.26 0.06 18.17
C ARG A 189 -8.61 -0.39 19.47
N GLU A 190 -7.57 -1.23 19.36
CA GLU A 190 -6.79 -1.71 20.49
C GLU A 190 -6.02 -0.57 21.18
N ALA A 191 -5.38 0.31 20.40
CA ALA A 191 -4.64 1.46 20.91
C ALA A 191 -5.57 2.50 21.58
N GLY A 192 -6.76 2.70 21.02
CA GLY A 192 -7.75 3.63 21.57
C GLY A 192 -7.58 5.09 21.15
N PRO A 193 -8.44 6.00 21.63
CA PRO A 193 -8.39 7.42 21.34
C PRO A 193 -7.09 8.08 21.83
N GLY A 194 -6.51 8.93 20.97
CA GLY A 194 -5.25 9.63 21.28
C GLY A 194 -4.01 8.91 20.75
N LEU A 195 -4.19 7.79 20.01
CA LEU A 195 -3.06 7.07 19.39
C LEU A 195 -2.23 7.96 18.47
N ILE A 196 -0.96 7.67 18.39
CA ILE A 196 -0.04 8.10 17.35
C ILE A 196 0.32 6.90 16.46
N ALA A 197 0.96 7.14 15.31
CA ALA A 197 1.22 6.07 14.35
C ALA A 197 2.08 4.92 14.93
N GLU A 198 3.00 5.23 15.80
CA GLU A 198 3.87 4.28 16.49
C GLU A 198 3.09 3.28 17.36
N ASP A 199 1.99 3.70 18.00
CA ASP A 199 1.16 2.83 18.83
C ASP A 199 0.51 1.70 18.02
N LEU A 200 0.26 1.92 16.72
CA LEU A 200 -0.33 0.90 15.85
C LEU A 200 0.57 -0.35 15.75
N THR A 201 1.88 -0.14 15.68
CA THR A 201 2.82 -1.27 15.60
C THR A 201 2.89 -2.05 16.91
N GLU A 202 2.77 -1.36 18.04
CA GLU A 202 2.80 -1.98 19.37
C GLU A 202 1.54 -2.83 19.65
N THR A 203 0.42 -2.52 19.02
CA THR A 203 -0.85 -3.24 19.21
C THR A 203 -1.04 -4.41 18.23
N LEU A 204 -0.27 -4.49 17.13
CA LEU A 204 -0.36 -5.61 16.18
C LEU A 204 -0.24 -7.00 16.82
N PRO A 205 0.67 -7.25 17.79
CA PRO A 205 0.73 -8.57 18.45
C PRO A 205 -0.58 -8.99 19.11
N ALA A 206 -1.35 -8.04 19.68
CA ALA A 206 -2.65 -8.34 20.27
C ALA A 206 -3.69 -8.69 19.19
N VAL A 207 -3.65 -7.99 18.04
CA VAL A 207 -4.50 -8.31 16.88
C VAL A 207 -4.21 -9.71 16.35
N HIS A 208 -2.94 -10.07 16.21
CA HIS A 208 -2.54 -11.42 15.77
C HIS A 208 -3.04 -12.52 16.72
N ARG A 209 -2.85 -12.34 18.04
CA ARG A 209 -3.37 -13.30 19.04
C ARG A 209 -4.86 -13.52 18.88
N ARG A 210 -5.66 -12.46 18.75
CA ARG A 210 -7.11 -12.59 18.53
C ARG A 210 -7.46 -13.36 17.26
N ILE A 211 -6.70 -13.18 16.19
CA ILE A 211 -6.89 -13.95 14.95
C ILE A 211 -6.61 -15.44 15.20
N TYR A 212 -5.50 -15.77 15.84
CA TYR A 212 -5.10 -17.15 16.12
C TYR A 212 -6.11 -17.86 17.05
N ASP A 213 -6.52 -17.17 18.13
CA ASP A 213 -7.55 -17.66 19.04
C ASP A 213 -8.88 -17.95 18.30
N ALA A 214 -9.31 -17.01 17.43
CA ALA A 214 -10.52 -17.18 16.64
C ALA A 214 -10.46 -18.34 15.63
N LEU A 215 -9.26 -18.67 15.15
CA LEU A 215 -9.00 -19.78 14.21
C LEU A 215 -8.66 -21.08 14.92
N GLY A 216 -8.52 -21.09 16.25
CA GLY A 216 -8.10 -22.26 17.02
C GLY A 216 -6.66 -22.71 16.70
N VAL A 217 -5.80 -21.76 16.34
CA VAL A 217 -4.37 -22.02 16.04
C VAL A 217 -3.57 -21.85 17.32
N GLU A 218 -2.85 -22.89 17.72
CA GLU A 218 -1.88 -22.82 18.82
C GLU A 218 -0.60 -22.10 18.35
N TYR A 219 -0.03 -21.20 19.18
CA TYR A 219 1.15 -20.39 18.88
C TYR A 219 2.09 -20.22 20.08
#